data_b446016811aa3a8f3427da84a81011d6
#
_entry.id   b446016811aa3a8f3427da84a81011d6
#
_cell.length_a   1.000
_cell.length_b   1.000
_cell.length_c   1.000
_cell.angle_alpha   90.00
_cell.angle_beta   90.00
_cell.angle_gamma   90.00
#
_symmetry.space_group_name_H-M   'P 1'
#
loop_
_entity.id
_entity.type
_entity.pdbx_description
1 polymer ?
#
loop_
_entity_poly.entity_id
_entity_poly.type
_entity_poly.pdbx_seq_one_letter_code
_entity_poly.pdbx_strand_id
1 'polypeptide(L)'
;MPESRAIVIFTDLDGTLLDHDTYSWEDARPALDRVNLLSIPLIAVSSKTLAELEHINQNAELFDGLIAENGGIVSLKSAMEQHGPSSETIDMVREQIRSAIHVPLRSFRTVEPEIIAAETGLSLDDAIRAGQRHCSDPLIWQPSAQDVRIARTIAEQKGLNLVKGGRFHTICGPSNKGHAMKRMLERLAVFYRDMSGKPVKRFTTIALGDSPNDIPMLAEADFAVQIPTKNRGRKAPLLEHSNLRLAPYPGPAGWNVALNEILDEITNTNKNSEVLHG
;
A
#
# COMPACT_ATOMS: atom_id res chain seq x y z
N MET A 1 28.49 -12.17 16.53
CA MET A 1 27.12 -11.87 16.97
C MET A 1 26.26 -11.74 15.73
N PRO A 2 25.13 -12.44 15.56
CA PRO A 2 24.24 -12.13 14.48
C PRO A 2 23.79 -10.66 14.66
N GLU A 3 23.93 -9.85 13.61
CA GLU A 3 23.44 -8.47 13.60
C GLU A 3 21.96 -8.50 13.94
N SER A 4 21.54 -7.89 15.05
CA SER A 4 20.13 -7.74 15.37
C SER A 4 19.51 -6.88 14.29
N ARG A 5 18.71 -7.49 13.41
CA ARG A 5 18.02 -6.78 12.36
C ARG A 5 16.81 -6.09 12.95
N ALA A 6 16.65 -4.80 12.73
CA ALA A 6 15.43 -4.11 13.06
C ALA A 6 14.29 -4.65 12.18
N ILE A 7 13.11 -4.83 12.76
CA ILE A 7 11.91 -5.25 12.03
C ILE A 7 11.22 -4.00 11.48
N VAL A 8 10.59 -4.11 10.31
CA VAL A 8 9.68 -3.10 9.79
C VAL A 8 8.49 -3.78 9.10
N ILE A 9 7.30 -3.25 9.31
CA ILE A 9 6.05 -3.79 8.77
C ILE A 9 5.50 -2.85 7.71
N PHE A 10 5.16 -3.41 6.53
CA PHE A 10 4.45 -2.74 5.45
C PHE A 10 3.07 -3.37 5.31
N THR A 11 2.04 -2.56 5.36
CA THR A 11 0.67 -3.06 5.28
C THR A 11 -0.14 -2.31 4.24
N ASP A 12 -0.85 -3.05 3.38
CA ASP A 12 -2.00 -2.49 2.70
C ASP A 12 -3.12 -2.18 3.71
N LEU A 13 -4.09 -1.37 3.32
CA LEU A 13 -5.17 -0.91 4.19
C LEU A 13 -6.51 -1.60 3.88
N ASP A 14 -7.12 -1.31 2.74
CA ASP A 14 -8.50 -1.71 2.43
C ASP A 14 -8.62 -3.23 2.23
N GLY A 15 -9.29 -3.92 3.14
CA GLY A 15 -9.40 -5.38 3.11
C GLY A 15 -8.21 -6.11 3.72
N THR A 16 -7.18 -5.38 4.19
CA THR A 16 -5.98 -5.90 4.85
C THR A 16 -5.96 -5.50 6.32
N LEU A 17 -5.52 -4.29 6.68
CA LEU A 17 -5.56 -3.78 8.04
C LEU A 17 -6.93 -3.22 8.39
N LEU A 18 -7.64 -2.63 7.42
CA LEU A 18 -8.99 -2.12 7.57
C LEU A 18 -10.00 -3.14 7.06
N ASP A 19 -11.08 -3.34 7.81
CA ASP A 19 -12.20 -4.14 7.32
C ASP A 19 -12.81 -3.51 6.07
N HIS A 20 -13.12 -4.33 5.08
CA HIS A 20 -13.57 -3.87 3.77
C HIS A 20 -14.89 -3.09 3.80
N ASP A 21 -15.76 -3.39 4.76
CA ASP A 21 -17.11 -2.83 4.84
C ASP A 21 -17.20 -1.68 5.86
N THR A 22 -16.54 -1.86 7.01
CA THR A 22 -16.64 -0.93 8.16
C THR A 22 -15.46 0.02 8.30
N TYR A 23 -14.37 -0.24 7.58
CA TYR A 23 -13.08 0.47 7.72
C TYR A 23 -12.49 0.44 9.15
N SER A 24 -12.97 -0.47 10.00
CA SER A 24 -12.46 -0.68 11.35
C SER A 24 -11.16 -1.51 11.34
N TRP A 25 -10.24 -1.19 12.23
CA TRP A 25 -9.03 -1.99 12.52
C TRP A 25 -9.08 -2.68 13.88
N GLU A 26 -10.23 -2.65 14.59
CA GLU A 26 -10.34 -3.13 15.97
C GLU A 26 -9.93 -4.59 16.15
N ASP A 27 -10.23 -5.46 15.17
CA ASP A 27 -9.82 -6.87 15.23
C ASP A 27 -8.29 -7.06 15.08
N ALA A 28 -7.54 -6.03 14.63
CA ALA A 28 -6.09 -6.04 14.57
C ALA A 28 -5.44 -5.47 15.84
N ARG A 29 -6.20 -4.90 16.78
CA ARG A 29 -5.69 -4.19 17.96
C ARG A 29 -4.65 -4.97 18.76
N PRO A 30 -4.82 -6.27 19.08
CA PRO A 30 -3.81 -6.96 19.89
C PRO A 30 -2.43 -7.00 19.23
N ALA A 31 -2.35 -7.18 17.91
CA ALA A 31 -1.07 -7.14 17.21
C ALA A 31 -0.55 -5.71 17.02
N LEU A 32 -1.43 -4.70 16.82
CA LEU A 32 -1.04 -3.28 16.79
C LEU A 32 -0.45 -2.84 18.11
N ASP A 33 -1.07 -3.20 19.24
CA ASP A 33 -0.55 -2.90 20.59
C ASP A 33 0.84 -3.53 20.80
N ARG A 34 1.04 -4.75 20.30
CA ARG A 34 2.34 -5.43 20.35
C ARG A 34 3.39 -4.75 19.46
N VAL A 35 3.04 -4.33 18.26
CA VAL A 35 3.90 -3.57 17.34
C VAL A 35 4.36 -2.28 18.01
N ASN A 36 3.44 -1.55 18.63
CA ASN A 36 3.73 -0.32 19.36
C ASN A 36 4.63 -0.59 20.58
N LEU A 37 4.31 -1.60 21.40
CA LEU A 37 5.13 -2.00 22.56
C LEU A 37 6.57 -2.34 22.17
N LEU A 38 6.76 -3.00 21.03
CA LEU A 38 8.07 -3.37 20.50
C LEU A 38 8.73 -2.24 19.69
N SER A 39 8.09 -1.09 19.56
CA SER A 39 8.54 0.06 18.77
C SER A 39 8.93 -0.34 17.32
N ILE A 40 8.17 -1.24 16.72
CA ILE A 40 8.37 -1.69 15.34
C ILE A 40 7.71 -0.68 14.40
N PRO A 41 8.46 -0.09 13.45
CA PRO A 41 7.87 0.81 12.46
C PRO A 41 6.77 0.14 11.65
N LEU A 42 5.60 0.76 11.59
CA LEU A 42 4.46 0.36 10.78
C LEU A 42 4.25 1.36 9.65
N ILE A 43 4.30 0.89 8.41
CA ILE A 43 4.21 1.70 7.20
C ILE A 43 2.91 1.35 6.45
N ALA A 44 2.06 2.34 6.26
CA ALA A 44 0.87 2.20 5.40
C ALA A 44 1.27 2.25 3.93
N VAL A 45 0.75 1.33 3.10
CA VAL A 45 1.03 1.22 1.66
C VAL A 45 -0.27 1.08 0.89
N SER A 46 -0.76 2.15 0.27
CA SER A 46 -2.10 2.15 -0.30
C SER A 46 -2.20 2.81 -1.68
N SER A 47 -3.30 2.53 -2.38
CA SER A 47 -3.73 3.28 -3.56
C SER A 47 -4.41 4.61 -3.24
N LYS A 48 -4.70 4.87 -1.96
CA LYS A 48 -5.23 6.14 -1.46
C LYS A 48 -4.25 7.29 -1.69
N THR A 49 -4.78 8.51 -1.69
CA THR A 49 -3.97 9.73 -1.72
C THR A 49 -3.20 9.92 -0.41
N LEU A 50 -2.18 10.77 -0.42
CA LEU A 50 -1.48 11.14 0.80
C LEU A 50 -2.44 11.80 1.81
N ALA A 51 -3.34 12.66 1.35
CA ALA A 51 -4.33 13.34 2.20
C ALA A 51 -5.30 12.36 2.90
N GLU A 52 -5.72 11.28 2.20
CA GLU A 52 -6.52 10.22 2.81
C GLU A 52 -5.72 9.49 3.90
N LEU A 53 -4.46 9.13 3.62
CA LEU A 53 -3.60 8.43 4.58
C LEU A 53 -3.24 9.29 5.80
N GLU A 54 -2.95 10.56 5.60
CA GLU A 54 -2.69 11.50 6.70
C GLU A 54 -3.93 11.67 7.59
N HIS A 55 -5.12 11.75 7.01
CA HIS A 55 -6.36 11.81 7.78
C HIS A 55 -6.59 10.54 8.62
N ILE A 56 -6.37 9.37 8.04
CA ILE A 56 -6.45 8.10 8.77
C ILE A 56 -5.42 8.08 9.90
N ASN A 57 -4.20 8.51 9.65
CA ASN A 57 -3.12 8.48 10.64
C ASN A 57 -3.31 9.51 11.76
N GLN A 58 -3.84 10.69 11.46
CA GLN A 58 -4.18 11.70 12.48
C GLN A 58 -5.21 11.20 13.49
N ASN A 59 -6.14 10.36 13.05
CA ASN A 59 -7.17 9.80 13.91
C ASN A 59 -6.71 8.55 14.68
N ALA A 60 -5.75 7.82 14.15
CA ALA A 60 -5.34 6.51 14.65
C ALA A 60 -3.93 6.49 15.29
N GLU A 61 -3.06 7.42 14.89
CA GLU A 61 -1.64 7.49 15.30
C GLU A 61 -0.88 6.16 15.14
N LEU A 62 -1.20 5.41 14.05
CA LEU A 62 -0.70 4.05 13.86
C LEU A 62 0.60 3.98 13.04
N PHE A 63 0.79 4.92 12.10
CA PHE A 63 1.80 4.76 11.06
C PHE A 63 2.99 5.70 11.24
N ASP A 64 4.20 5.16 11.20
CA ASP A 64 5.46 5.90 11.18
C ASP A 64 5.79 6.49 9.82
N GLY A 65 5.25 5.89 8.74
CA GLY A 65 5.44 6.33 7.37
C GLY A 65 4.28 5.94 6.46
N LEU A 66 4.13 6.67 5.36
CA LEU A 66 3.02 6.53 4.43
C LEU A 66 3.55 6.35 3.00
N ILE A 67 3.04 5.36 2.29
CA ILE A 67 3.24 5.15 0.86
C ILE A 67 1.88 5.27 0.19
N ALA A 68 1.70 6.35 -0.58
CA ALA A 68 0.44 6.70 -1.22
C ALA A 68 0.48 6.45 -2.74
N GLU A 69 -0.70 6.45 -3.35
CA GLU A 69 -0.91 6.33 -4.80
C GLU A 69 -0.13 5.15 -5.43
N ASN A 70 -0.22 3.96 -4.78
CA ASN A 70 0.47 2.72 -5.19
C ASN A 70 2.01 2.87 -5.30
N GLY A 71 2.61 3.71 -4.48
CA GLY A 71 4.05 3.93 -4.46
C GLY A 71 4.53 5.14 -5.27
N GLY A 72 3.61 5.96 -5.75
CA GLY A 72 3.94 7.22 -6.39
C GLY A 72 4.44 8.29 -5.42
N ILE A 73 4.07 8.17 -4.13
CA ILE A 73 4.48 9.08 -3.06
C ILE A 73 5.00 8.26 -1.88
N VAL A 74 6.10 8.71 -1.30
CA VAL A 74 6.69 8.19 -0.06
C VAL A 74 6.82 9.34 0.94
N SER A 75 6.18 9.21 2.10
CA SER A 75 6.22 10.21 3.18
C SER A 75 6.72 9.59 4.48
N LEU A 76 7.74 10.19 5.08
CA LEU A 76 8.32 9.79 6.37
C LEU A 76 8.62 11.05 7.18
N LYS A 77 8.10 11.12 8.43
CA LYS A 77 8.28 12.29 9.33
C LYS A 77 7.93 13.62 8.63
N SER A 78 6.80 13.66 7.94
CA SER A 78 6.29 14.81 7.18
C SER A 78 7.16 15.27 6.00
N ALA A 79 8.22 14.55 5.67
CA ALA A 79 9.01 14.76 4.45
C ALA A 79 8.45 13.89 3.33
N MET A 80 7.82 14.51 2.34
CA MET A 80 7.23 13.85 1.17
C MET A 80 8.21 13.84 0.00
N GLU A 81 8.26 12.71 -0.70
CA GLU A 81 8.94 12.56 -2.00
C GLU A 81 7.97 12.00 -3.04
N GLN A 82 7.88 12.66 -4.18
CA GLN A 82 7.09 12.18 -5.32
C GLN A 82 8.00 11.41 -6.28
N HIS A 83 7.63 10.18 -6.56
CA HIS A 83 8.31 9.26 -7.50
C HIS A 83 7.42 8.88 -8.69
N GLY A 84 6.16 9.24 -8.63
CA GLY A 84 5.21 9.12 -9.73
C GLY A 84 5.35 10.26 -10.75
N PRO A 85 4.59 10.19 -11.86
CA PRO A 85 4.58 11.22 -12.89
C PRO A 85 4.08 12.54 -12.35
N SER A 86 4.44 13.64 -13.01
CA SER A 86 3.88 14.95 -12.69
C SER A 86 2.39 15.04 -13.07
N SER A 87 1.68 15.94 -12.42
CA SER A 87 0.27 16.25 -12.71
C SER A 87 0.08 16.60 -14.19
N GLU A 88 0.97 17.39 -14.76
CA GLU A 88 0.91 17.84 -16.16
C GLU A 88 1.03 16.64 -17.13
N THR A 89 1.90 15.67 -16.79
CA THR A 89 2.06 14.46 -17.61
C THR A 89 0.79 13.61 -17.60
N ILE A 90 0.16 13.47 -16.44
CA ILE A 90 -1.10 12.73 -16.30
C ILE A 90 -2.22 13.45 -17.06
N ASP A 91 -2.32 14.76 -16.92
CA ASP A 91 -3.34 15.57 -17.59
C ASP A 91 -3.21 15.48 -19.11
N MET A 92 -1.99 15.56 -19.63
CA MET A 92 -1.71 15.38 -21.05
C MET A 92 -2.15 13.99 -21.56
N VAL A 93 -1.82 12.92 -20.83
CA VAL A 93 -2.20 11.54 -21.21
C VAL A 93 -3.71 11.36 -21.14
N ARG A 94 -4.37 11.87 -20.11
CA ARG A 94 -5.84 11.82 -20.01
C ARG A 94 -6.51 12.51 -21.19
N GLU A 95 -6.05 13.70 -21.60
CA GLU A 95 -6.59 14.43 -22.75
C GLU A 95 -6.36 13.69 -24.09
N GLN A 96 -5.22 13.04 -24.27
CA GLN A 96 -4.96 12.21 -25.44
C GLN A 96 -5.90 10.99 -25.46
N ILE A 97 -6.12 10.33 -24.32
CA ILE A 97 -7.09 9.25 -24.22
C ILE A 97 -8.49 9.76 -24.55
N ARG A 98 -8.92 10.87 -23.93
CA ARG A 98 -10.25 11.47 -24.16
C ARG A 98 -10.49 11.79 -25.64
N SER A 99 -9.48 12.23 -26.35
CA SER A 99 -9.57 12.57 -27.77
C SER A 99 -9.59 11.33 -28.70
N ALA A 100 -9.09 10.19 -28.24
CA ALA A 100 -8.95 8.97 -29.02
C ALA A 100 -10.10 7.96 -28.83
N ILE A 101 -10.93 8.15 -27.81
CA ILE A 101 -12.06 7.26 -27.48
C ILE A 101 -13.39 7.97 -27.78
N HIS A 102 -14.48 7.19 -27.94
CA HIS A 102 -15.79 7.72 -28.26
C HIS A 102 -16.77 7.76 -27.07
N VAL A 103 -16.30 7.36 -25.88
CA VAL A 103 -17.11 7.38 -24.65
C VAL A 103 -16.75 8.60 -23.80
N PRO A 104 -17.70 9.17 -23.05
CA PRO A 104 -17.40 10.24 -22.10
C PRO A 104 -16.36 9.77 -21.08
N LEU A 105 -15.30 10.58 -20.90
CA LEU A 105 -14.25 10.31 -19.95
C LEU A 105 -14.11 11.49 -18.99
N ARG A 106 -14.32 11.22 -17.72
CA ARG A 106 -14.07 12.10 -16.58
C ARG A 106 -13.06 11.44 -15.66
N SER A 107 -12.53 12.16 -14.69
CA SER A 107 -11.58 11.62 -13.73
C SER A 107 -11.69 12.30 -12.38
N PHE A 108 -11.11 11.69 -11.34
CA PHE A 108 -11.11 12.26 -9.98
C PHE A 108 -10.44 13.63 -9.93
N ARG A 109 -9.49 13.91 -10.82
CA ARG A 109 -8.79 15.19 -10.89
C ARG A 109 -9.58 16.29 -11.60
N THR A 110 -10.66 15.97 -12.30
CA THR A 110 -11.40 16.92 -13.16
C THR A 110 -12.84 17.13 -12.76
N VAL A 111 -13.36 16.35 -11.84
CA VAL A 111 -14.75 16.46 -11.37
C VAL A 111 -14.83 17.09 -10.00
N GLU A 112 -15.99 17.66 -9.69
CA GLU A 112 -16.29 18.13 -8.35
C GLU A 112 -16.37 16.96 -7.34
N PRO A 113 -16.02 17.19 -6.06
CA PRO A 113 -16.03 16.15 -5.03
C PRO A 113 -17.36 15.40 -4.88
N GLU A 114 -18.49 16.06 -5.14
CA GLU A 114 -19.83 15.46 -5.11
C GLU A 114 -19.97 14.30 -6.11
N ILE A 115 -19.30 14.43 -7.27
CA ILE A 115 -19.29 13.36 -8.28
C ILE A 115 -18.44 12.18 -7.80
N ILE A 116 -17.29 12.45 -7.18
CA ILE A 116 -16.47 11.40 -6.57
C ILE A 116 -17.28 10.68 -5.48
N ALA A 117 -17.95 11.43 -4.61
CA ALA A 117 -18.80 10.88 -3.56
C ALA A 117 -19.91 9.97 -4.13
N ALA A 118 -20.61 10.43 -5.17
CA ALA A 118 -21.66 9.65 -5.84
C ALA A 118 -21.14 8.36 -6.48
N GLU A 119 -19.96 8.39 -7.12
CA GLU A 119 -19.36 7.24 -7.80
C GLU A 119 -18.72 6.25 -6.81
N THR A 120 -18.32 6.70 -5.62
CA THR A 120 -17.59 5.88 -4.65
C THR A 120 -18.41 5.45 -3.44
N GLY A 121 -19.39 6.26 -3.05
CA GLY A 121 -20.10 6.15 -1.76
C GLY A 121 -19.35 6.77 -0.58
N LEU A 122 -18.29 7.51 -0.82
CA LEU A 122 -17.54 8.25 0.20
C LEU A 122 -18.37 9.43 0.74
N SER A 123 -18.05 9.87 1.96
CA SER A 123 -18.48 11.18 2.44
C SER A 123 -17.91 12.28 1.56
N LEU A 124 -18.49 13.49 1.60
CA LEU A 124 -17.98 14.63 0.82
C LEU A 124 -16.53 14.95 1.21
N ASP A 125 -16.21 14.95 2.50
CA ASP A 125 -14.86 15.22 3.00
C ASP A 125 -13.84 14.17 2.55
N ASP A 126 -14.24 12.88 2.51
CA ASP A 126 -13.39 11.82 1.99
C ASP A 126 -13.23 11.91 0.46
N ALA A 127 -14.28 12.30 -0.24
CA ALA A 127 -14.23 12.54 -1.69
C ALA A 127 -13.28 13.70 -2.04
N ILE A 128 -13.28 14.79 -1.24
CA ILE A 128 -12.31 15.89 -1.38
C ILE A 128 -10.88 15.32 -1.23
N ARG A 129 -10.60 14.54 -0.19
CA ARG A 129 -9.28 13.94 0.01
C ARG A 129 -8.91 12.97 -1.12
N ALA A 130 -9.84 12.13 -1.58
CA ALA A 130 -9.61 11.19 -2.68
C ALA A 130 -9.33 11.89 -4.03
N GLY A 131 -9.81 13.11 -4.22
CA GLY A 131 -9.52 13.96 -5.37
C GLY A 131 -8.14 14.64 -5.32
N GLN A 132 -7.48 14.73 -4.16
CA GLN A 132 -6.17 15.38 -3.99
C GLN A 132 -5.03 14.48 -4.48
N ARG A 133 -5.04 14.17 -5.77
CA ARG A 133 -4.06 13.29 -6.40
C ARG A 133 -2.86 14.03 -6.97
N HIS A 134 -1.68 13.51 -6.69
CA HIS A 134 -0.40 14.08 -7.15
C HIS A 134 0.15 13.38 -8.39
N CYS A 135 0.05 12.05 -8.45
CA CYS A 135 0.75 11.25 -9.46
C CYS A 135 -0.05 10.05 -9.97
N SER A 136 -1.37 10.09 -9.79
CA SER A 136 -2.31 9.13 -10.36
C SER A 136 -3.66 9.77 -10.64
N ASP A 137 -4.47 9.16 -11.53
CA ASP A 137 -5.79 9.69 -11.88
C ASP A 137 -6.78 8.56 -12.17
N PRO A 138 -7.69 8.24 -11.23
CA PRO A 138 -8.77 7.30 -11.48
C PRO A 138 -9.78 7.86 -12.48
N LEU A 139 -10.13 7.07 -13.49
CA LEU A 139 -11.03 7.43 -14.58
C LEU A 139 -12.47 7.03 -14.27
N ILE A 140 -13.39 7.96 -14.48
CA ILE A 140 -14.84 7.76 -14.40
C ILE A 140 -15.36 7.63 -15.83
N TRP A 141 -15.55 6.38 -16.28
CA TRP A 141 -15.96 6.06 -17.63
C TRP A 141 -16.59 4.65 -17.73
N GLN A 142 -17.26 4.36 -18.84
CA GLN A 142 -17.79 3.04 -19.15
C GLN A 142 -17.17 2.55 -20.46
N PRO A 143 -15.90 2.05 -20.44
CA PRO A 143 -15.18 1.72 -21.64
C PRO A 143 -15.57 0.36 -22.21
N SER A 144 -15.53 0.25 -23.54
CA SER A 144 -15.41 -1.03 -24.23
C SER A 144 -14.00 -1.63 -24.03
N ALA A 145 -13.84 -2.92 -24.35
CA ALA A 145 -12.50 -3.53 -24.35
C ALA A 145 -11.53 -2.85 -25.33
N GLN A 146 -12.06 -2.24 -26.41
CA GLN A 146 -11.26 -1.48 -27.36
C GLN A 146 -10.80 -0.17 -26.77
N ASP A 147 -11.67 0.58 -26.10
CA ASP A 147 -11.30 1.84 -25.43
C ASP A 147 -10.20 1.62 -24.40
N VAL A 148 -10.29 0.54 -23.61
CA VAL A 148 -9.24 0.18 -22.64
C VAL A 148 -7.90 -0.11 -23.33
N ARG A 149 -7.91 -0.81 -24.48
CA ARG A 149 -6.67 -1.07 -25.23
C ARG A 149 -6.07 0.23 -25.77
N ILE A 150 -6.89 1.10 -26.37
CA ILE A 150 -6.44 2.41 -26.86
C ILE A 150 -5.83 3.24 -25.73
N ALA A 151 -6.54 3.37 -24.61
CA ALA A 151 -6.08 4.13 -23.45
C ALA A 151 -4.77 3.58 -22.87
N ARG A 152 -4.65 2.25 -22.80
CA ARG A 152 -3.41 1.60 -22.33
C ARG A 152 -2.24 1.90 -23.27
N THR A 153 -2.41 1.75 -24.58
CA THR A 153 -1.37 2.06 -25.56
C THR A 153 -0.90 3.51 -25.47
N ILE A 154 -1.83 4.46 -25.30
CA ILE A 154 -1.49 5.88 -25.15
C ILE A 154 -0.69 6.11 -23.86
N ALA A 155 -1.11 5.53 -22.74
CA ALA A 155 -0.39 5.65 -21.47
C ALA A 155 1.03 5.06 -21.58
N GLU A 156 1.17 3.86 -22.13
CA GLU A 156 2.45 3.16 -22.28
C GLU A 156 3.43 3.94 -23.19
N GLN A 157 2.96 4.57 -24.25
CA GLN A 157 3.78 5.42 -25.12
C GLN A 157 4.38 6.63 -24.40
N LYS A 158 3.82 7.01 -23.26
CA LYS A 158 4.31 8.08 -22.38
C LYS A 158 5.00 7.58 -21.11
N GLY A 159 5.30 6.28 -21.04
CA GLY A 159 5.92 5.66 -19.88
C GLY A 159 5.00 5.56 -18.66
N LEU A 160 3.69 5.65 -18.86
CA LEU A 160 2.67 5.49 -17.84
C LEU A 160 1.96 4.14 -17.97
N ASN A 161 1.20 3.78 -16.95
CA ASN A 161 0.37 2.58 -16.91
C ASN A 161 -1.11 2.97 -16.81
N LEU A 162 -1.97 2.14 -17.39
CA LEU A 162 -3.41 2.12 -17.11
C LEU A 162 -3.73 0.85 -16.31
N VAL A 163 -3.85 0.99 -15.01
CA VAL A 163 -4.08 -0.13 -14.09
C VAL A 163 -5.56 -0.21 -13.74
N LYS A 164 -6.13 -1.41 -13.74
CA LYS A 164 -7.48 -1.64 -13.24
C LYS A 164 -7.41 -1.96 -11.74
N GLY A 165 -7.92 -1.05 -10.92
CA GLY A 165 -8.24 -1.30 -9.52
C GLY A 165 -9.56 -2.02 -9.36
N GLY A 166 -10.20 -1.94 -8.19
CA GLY A 166 -11.50 -2.56 -7.94
C GLY A 166 -12.57 -2.06 -8.92
N ARG A 167 -12.90 -0.78 -8.89
CA ARG A 167 -13.94 -0.16 -9.73
C ARG A 167 -13.39 0.67 -10.88
N PHE A 168 -12.26 1.32 -10.71
CA PHE A 168 -11.73 2.31 -11.64
C PHE A 168 -10.50 1.82 -12.39
N HIS A 169 -10.33 2.30 -13.62
CA HIS A 169 -9.02 2.30 -14.27
C HIS A 169 -8.28 3.57 -13.84
N THR A 170 -7.00 3.44 -13.52
CA THR A 170 -6.20 4.55 -13.02
C THR A 170 -4.99 4.77 -13.91
N ILE A 171 -4.79 5.98 -14.39
CA ILE A 171 -3.54 6.41 -15.01
C ILE A 171 -2.53 6.62 -13.88
N CYS A 172 -1.36 5.98 -13.96
CA CYS A 172 -0.31 6.10 -12.95
C CYS A 172 1.07 5.85 -13.57
N GLY A 173 2.12 6.13 -12.79
CA GLY A 173 3.49 5.84 -13.20
C GLY A 173 3.85 4.36 -13.12
N PRO A 174 5.07 3.99 -13.53
CA PRO A 174 5.60 2.62 -13.44
C PRO A 174 5.99 2.24 -12.00
N SER A 175 5.96 3.18 -11.05
CA SER A 175 6.20 2.89 -9.63
C SER A 175 5.12 1.96 -9.10
N ASN A 176 5.50 1.07 -8.19
CA ASN A 176 4.61 0.14 -7.53
C ASN A 176 4.94 0.05 -6.04
N LYS A 177 4.12 -0.64 -5.26
CA LYS A 177 4.28 -0.80 -3.82
C LYS A 177 5.64 -1.39 -3.41
N GLY A 178 6.21 -2.32 -4.20
CA GLY A 178 7.53 -2.90 -3.94
C GLY A 178 8.68 -1.91 -4.14
N HIS A 179 8.65 -1.13 -5.22
CA HIS A 179 9.64 -0.07 -5.45
C HIS A 179 9.59 0.97 -4.32
N ALA A 180 8.40 1.37 -3.90
CA ALA A 180 8.24 2.35 -2.83
C ALA A 180 8.68 1.80 -1.47
N MET A 181 8.45 0.51 -1.19
CA MET A 181 8.95 -0.18 -0.01
C MET A 181 10.48 -0.07 0.07
N LYS A 182 11.21 -0.34 -1.01
CA LYS A 182 12.68 -0.20 -1.04
C LYS A 182 13.13 1.23 -0.71
N ARG A 183 12.49 2.24 -1.29
CA ARG A 183 12.78 3.65 -0.98
C ARG A 183 12.50 4.01 0.47
N MET A 184 11.40 3.50 1.01
CA MET A 184 11.07 3.70 2.43
C MET A 184 12.14 3.09 3.34
N LEU A 185 12.64 1.89 3.02
CA LEU A 185 13.74 1.24 3.77
C LEU A 185 15.03 2.07 3.74
N GLU A 186 15.39 2.63 2.59
CA GLU A 186 16.55 3.53 2.47
C GLU A 186 16.39 4.77 3.38
N ARG A 187 15.20 5.34 3.44
CA ARG A 187 14.91 6.49 4.31
C ARG A 187 14.93 6.11 5.79
N LEU A 188 14.31 4.98 6.15
CA LEU A 188 14.31 4.48 7.53
C LEU A 188 15.75 4.22 8.03
N ALA A 189 16.64 3.70 7.18
CA ALA A 189 18.03 3.45 7.53
C ALA A 189 18.80 4.71 7.96
N VAL A 190 18.37 5.90 7.55
CA VAL A 190 18.97 7.17 8.00
C VAL A 190 18.59 7.49 9.45
N PHE A 191 17.40 7.13 9.88
CA PHE A 191 16.85 7.51 11.18
C PHE A 191 17.01 6.42 12.25
N TYR A 192 16.94 5.16 11.85
CA TYR A 192 16.97 4.05 12.81
C TYR A 192 18.41 3.66 13.18
N ARG A 193 18.61 3.42 14.46
CA ARG A 193 19.87 2.95 15.06
C ARG A 193 19.64 1.58 15.68
N ASP A 194 20.65 0.73 15.62
CA ASP A 194 20.66 -0.52 16.36
C ASP A 194 20.89 -0.28 17.88
N MET A 195 20.84 -1.33 18.68
CA MET A 195 21.05 -1.24 20.13
C MET A 195 22.45 -0.71 20.50
N SER A 196 23.41 -0.71 19.58
CA SER A 196 24.75 -0.13 19.76
C SER A 196 24.85 1.33 19.32
N GLY A 197 23.73 1.94 18.86
CA GLY A 197 23.67 3.30 18.35
C GLY A 197 24.18 3.48 16.91
N LYS A 198 24.48 2.38 16.19
CA LYS A 198 24.91 2.44 14.79
C LYS A 198 23.72 2.45 13.84
N PRO A 199 23.86 3.04 12.63
CA PRO A 199 22.82 2.97 11.62
C PRO A 199 22.43 1.53 11.31
N VAL A 200 21.12 1.25 11.26
CA VAL A 200 20.59 -0.05 10.81
C VAL A 200 20.91 -0.24 9.35
N LYS A 201 21.68 -1.26 9.02
CA LYS A 201 22.07 -1.55 7.64
C LYS A 201 21.07 -2.43 6.89
N ARG A 202 20.30 -3.24 7.64
CA ARG A 202 19.33 -4.17 7.05
C ARG A 202 18.15 -4.35 8.01
N PHE A 203 16.97 -4.35 7.43
CA PHE A 203 15.73 -4.63 8.13
C PHE A 203 15.27 -6.07 7.86
N THR A 204 14.56 -6.66 8.81
CA THR A 204 13.67 -7.79 8.56
C THR A 204 12.31 -7.21 8.19
N THR A 205 11.85 -7.51 7.00
CA THR A 205 10.66 -6.91 6.42
C THR A 205 9.47 -7.85 6.48
N ILE A 206 8.33 -7.36 6.96
CA ILE A 206 7.06 -8.07 6.95
C ILE A 206 6.11 -7.27 6.06
N ALA A 207 5.49 -7.91 5.06
CA ALA A 207 4.51 -7.26 4.19
C ALA A 207 3.17 -8.00 4.22
N LEU A 208 2.07 -7.24 4.34
CA LEU A 208 0.71 -7.79 4.37
C LEU A 208 -0.16 -7.10 3.30
N GLY A 209 -0.91 -7.90 2.52
CA GLY A 209 -1.77 -7.41 1.45
C GLY A 209 -2.81 -8.44 1.02
N ASP A 210 -3.85 -8.01 0.30
CA ASP A 210 -4.98 -8.84 -0.09
C ASP A 210 -5.19 -8.96 -1.62
N SER A 211 -4.54 -8.10 -2.40
CA SER A 211 -4.89 -7.87 -3.80
C SER A 211 -3.68 -7.85 -4.75
N PRO A 212 -3.90 -7.97 -6.08
CA PRO A 212 -2.80 -8.07 -7.04
C PRO A 212 -1.82 -6.90 -7.06
N ASN A 213 -2.21 -5.68 -6.66
CA ASN A 213 -1.29 -4.54 -6.58
C ASN A 213 -0.32 -4.63 -5.38
N ASP A 214 -0.55 -5.59 -4.45
CA ASP A 214 0.35 -5.88 -3.33
C ASP A 214 1.47 -6.86 -3.72
N ILE A 215 1.30 -7.62 -4.81
CA ILE A 215 2.27 -8.62 -5.24
C ILE A 215 3.70 -8.08 -5.27
N PRO A 216 4.00 -6.90 -5.83
CA PRO A 216 5.36 -6.38 -5.84
C PRO A 216 5.94 -6.14 -4.44
N MET A 217 5.11 -5.74 -3.47
CA MET A 217 5.53 -5.55 -2.08
C MET A 217 5.72 -6.88 -1.36
N LEU A 218 4.79 -7.82 -1.54
CA LEU A 218 4.87 -9.16 -0.96
C LEU A 218 6.09 -9.93 -1.48
N ALA A 219 6.43 -9.78 -2.77
CA ALA A 219 7.57 -10.45 -3.37
C ALA A 219 8.94 -9.95 -2.86
N GLU A 220 9.02 -8.72 -2.34
CA GLU A 220 10.24 -8.11 -1.84
C GLU A 220 10.45 -8.31 -0.33
N ALA A 221 9.45 -8.80 0.39
CA ALA A 221 9.50 -8.94 1.85
C ALA A 221 10.19 -10.23 2.29
N ASP A 222 10.87 -10.20 3.45
CA ASP A 222 11.40 -11.42 4.09
C ASP A 222 10.25 -12.33 4.56
N PHE A 223 9.12 -11.74 5.04
CA PHE A 223 7.89 -12.43 5.39
C PHE A 223 6.72 -11.76 4.64
N ALA A 224 6.04 -12.54 3.83
CA ALA A 224 4.89 -12.10 3.06
C ALA A 224 3.61 -12.72 3.62
N VAL A 225 2.55 -11.91 3.80
CA VAL A 225 1.23 -12.38 4.24
C VAL A 225 0.19 -11.98 3.23
N GLN A 226 -0.48 -12.96 2.66
CA GLN A 226 -1.67 -12.74 1.86
C GLN A 226 -2.91 -12.84 2.75
N ILE A 227 -3.68 -11.75 2.81
CA ILE A 227 -4.97 -11.69 3.49
C ILE A 227 -6.06 -12.19 2.52
N PRO A 228 -6.92 -13.14 2.89
CA PRO A 228 -8.02 -13.58 2.04
C PRO A 228 -9.11 -12.52 1.95
N THR A 229 -9.74 -12.41 0.78
CA THR A 229 -10.89 -11.51 0.58
C THR A 229 -12.21 -12.20 0.92
N LYS A 230 -13.17 -11.50 1.57
CA LYS A 230 -14.48 -12.03 2.00
C LYS A 230 -15.25 -12.72 0.86
N ASN A 231 -15.20 -12.19 -0.34
CA ASN A 231 -16.05 -12.60 -1.47
C ASN A 231 -15.43 -13.67 -2.40
N ARG A 232 -14.24 -14.18 -2.13
CA ARG A 232 -13.53 -15.05 -3.09
C ARG A 232 -13.08 -16.40 -2.55
N GLY A 233 -13.49 -16.77 -1.34
CA GLY A 233 -13.05 -18.03 -0.73
C GLY A 233 -11.51 -18.07 -0.57
N ARG A 234 -10.99 -19.24 -0.19
CA ARG A 234 -9.54 -19.47 -0.11
C ARG A 234 -8.96 -19.49 -1.53
N LYS A 235 -8.50 -18.35 -2.03
CA LYS A 235 -7.83 -18.27 -3.33
C LYS A 235 -6.47 -18.95 -3.27
N ALA A 236 -6.06 -19.43 -4.42
CA ALA A 236 -4.67 -19.79 -4.66
C ALA A 236 -3.75 -18.60 -4.27
N PRO A 237 -2.50 -18.87 -3.85
CA PRO A 237 -1.52 -17.84 -3.56
C PRO A 237 -1.42 -16.84 -4.73
N LEU A 238 -1.34 -15.54 -4.43
CA LEU A 238 -1.15 -14.49 -5.44
C LEU A 238 0.21 -14.57 -6.11
N LEU A 239 1.20 -15.15 -5.41
CA LEU A 239 2.55 -15.35 -5.92
C LEU A 239 3.17 -16.61 -5.31
N GLU A 240 4.14 -17.19 -5.99
CA GLU A 240 5.02 -18.22 -5.44
C GLU A 240 6.17 -17.52 -4.71
N HIS A 241 6.17 -17.61 -3.38
CA HIS A 241 7.19 -17.01 -2.53
C HIS A 241 7.46 -17.96 -1.35
N SER A 242 8.73 -18.24 -1.04
CA SER A 242 9.13 -19.24 -0.04
C SER A 242 8.57 -18.94 1.36
N ASN A 243 8.41 -17.67 1.71
CA ASN A 243 7.93 -17.22 3.01
C ASN A 243 6.51 -16.62 2.93
N LEU A 244 5.74 -16.93 1.89
CA LEU A 244 4.34 -16.51 1.80
C LEU A 244 3.47 -17.31 2.76
N ARG A 245 2.73 -16.61 3.59
CA ARG A 245 1.70 -17.15 4.48
C ARG A 245 0.33 -16.71 4.01
N LEU A 246 -0.63 -17.61 4.14
CA LEU A 246 -2.04 -17.28 3.93
C LEU A 246 -2.67 -17.05 5.29
N ALA A 247 -3.13 -15.84 5.56
CA ALA A 247 -3.83 -15.55 6.81
C ALA A 247 -5.11 -16.38 6.94
N PRO A 248 -5.49 -16.81 8.16
CA PRO A 248 -6.64 -17.69 8.34
C PRO A 248 -7.99 -17.01 8.13
N TYR A 249 -8.05 -15.69 8.29
CA TYR A 249 -9.28 -14.87 8.22
C TYR A 249 -9.08 -13.67 7.30
N PRO A 250 -10.15 -13.11 6.71
CA PRO A 250 -10.07 -11.86 5.94
C PRO A 250 -9.86 -10.65 6.84
N GLY A 251 -9.31 -9.58 6.28
CA GLY A 251 -9.20 -8.28 6.91
C GLY A 251 -8.37 -8.27 8.20
N PRO A 252 -8.70 -7.35 9.15
CA PRO A 252 -7.90 -7.10 10.34
C PRO A 252 -7.77 -8.32 11.27
N ALA A 253 -8.75 -9.22 11.31
CA ALA A 253 -8.66 -10.44 12.11
C ALA A 253 -7.55 -11.39 11.58
N GLY A 254 -7.45 -11.56 10.26
CA GLY A 254 -6.38 -12.35 9.63
C GLY A 254 -5.03 -11.67 9.78
N TRP A 255 -4.98 -10.34 9.64
CA TRP A 255 -3.81 -9.52 9.87
C TRP A 255 -3.26 -9.73 11.29
N ASN A 256 -4.13 -9.67 12.31
CA ASN A 256 -3.78 -9.88 13.71
C ASN A 256 -3.13 -11.25 13.96
N VAL A 257 -3.76 -12.31 13.48
CA VAL A 257 -3.26 -13.67 13.72
C VAL A 257 -1.92 -13.89 13.02
N ALA A 258 -1.84 -13.59 11.74
CA ALA A 258 -0.63 -13.84 10.95
C ALA A 258 0.57 -13.02 11.43
N LEU A 259 0.37 -11.76 11.82
CA LEU A 259 1.45 -10.93 12.33
C LEU A 259 1.96 -11.41 13.69
N ASN A 260 1.07 -11.79 14.61
CA ASN A 260 1.49 -12.32 15.91
C ASN A 260 2.32 -13.59 15.76
N GLU A 261 1.93 -14.53 14.87
CA GLU A 261 2.69 -15.74 14.58
C GLU A 261 4.10 -15.42 14.06
N ILE A 262 4.24 -14.45 13.15
CA ILE A 262 5.55 -14.04 12.62
C ILE A 262 6.41 -13.39 13.72
N LEU A 263 5.83 -12.52 14.53
CA LEU A 263 6.54 -11.89 15.63
C LEU A 263 7.00 -12.91 16.68
N ASP A 264 6.23 -13.95 16.96
CA ASP A 264 6.62 -15.04 17.85
C ASP A 264 7.79 -15.84 17.29
N GLU A 265 7.77 -16.16 16.00
CA GLU A 265 8.86 -16.88 15.32
C GLU A 265 10.17 -16.08 15.38
N ILE A 266 10.14 -14.79 15.02
CA ILE A 266 11.33 -13.93 15.04
C ILE A 266 11.91 -13.79 16.46
N THR A 267 11.03 -13.60 17.46
CA THR A 267 11.46 -13.46 18.87
C THR A 267 12.03 -14.76 19.45
N ASN A 268 11.46 -15.92 19.11
CA ASN A 268 11.94 -17.21 19.58
C ASN A 268 13.27 -17.60 18.92
N THR A 269 13.45 -17.27 17.65
CA THR A 269 14.72 -17.50 16.93
C THR A 269 15.85 -16.68 17.54
N ASN A 270 15.59 -15.44 17.95
CA ASN A 270 16.59 -14.59 18.63
C ASN A 270 16.98 -15.13 20.00
N LYS A 271 16.04 -15.63 20.82
CA LYS A 271 16.32 -16.24 22.12
C LYS A 271 17.19 -17.50 22.00
N ASN A 272 16.91 -18.37 21.02
CA ASN A 272 17.68 -19.60 20.82
C ASN A 272 19.12 -19.31 20.34
N SER A 273 19.35 -18.23 19.60
CA SER A 273 20.69 -17.84 19.17
C SER A 273 21.54 -17.24 20.32
N GLU A 274 20.93 -16.62 21.32
CA GLU A 274 21.61 -16.11 22.50
C GLU A 274 22.02 -17.23 23.45
N VAL A 275 21.20 -18.29 23.57
CA VAL A 275 21.50 -19.45 24.44
C VAL A 275 22.64 -20.33 23.89
N LEU A 276 22.84 -20.34 22.55
CA LEU A 276 23.91 -21.14 21.93
C LEU A 276 25.28 -20.45 21.94
N HIS A 277 25.40 -19.22 22.36
CA HIS A 277 26.63 -18.42 22.36
C HIS A 277 26.97 -17.80 23.73
N GLY A 278 26.26 -18.12 24.81
CA GLY A 278 26.54 -17.83 26.19
C GLY A 278 27.07 -19.07 26.92
#